data_a7ee59df1104d118465a3346825b3081
#
_entry.id   a7ee59df1104d118465a3346825b3081
#
_cell.length_a   1.000
_cell.length_b   1.000
_cell.length_c   1.000
_cell.angle_alpha   90.00
_cell.angle_beta   90.00
_cell.angle_gamma   90.00
#
_symmetry.space_group_name_H-M   'P 1'
#
loop_
_entity.id
_entity.type
_entity.pdbx_description
1 polymer ?
#
loop_
_entity_poly.entity_id
_entity_poly.type
_entity_poly.pdbx_seq_one_letter_code
_entity_poly.pdbx_strand_id
1 'polypeptide(L)'
;GSKDGLYAVVVDREMTYLLNSITKALTAVHPRLLLEQTACALFDYIESNTDGFRILLRDSPAASSSASATGSFASLLSDVAQRVEELLSKEFKLRGFPFQMAPMYAHMFVGMVALTGQWWLDERDTPKDEVIAHLVNLVWNGAVGLESNPRLISRRTSD
;
A
#
# COMPACT_ATOMS: atom_id res chain seq x y z
N GLY A 1 -7.72 -31.85 -10.08
CA GLY A 1 -7.76 -30.49 -10.55
C GLY A 1 -9.11 -29.86 -10.35
N SER A 2 -9.37 -29.30 -9.15
CA SER A 2 -10.63 -28.60 -8.89
C SER A 2 -10.54 -27.15 -9.42
N LYS A 3 -11.69 -26.50 -9.67
CA LYS A 3 -11.78 -25.07 -9.98
C LYS A 3 -11.05 -24.23 -8.91
N ASP A 4 -11.11 -24.65 -7.66
CA ASP A 4 -10.45 -23.98 -6.53
C ASP A 4 -8.92 -24.03 -6.64
N GLY A 5 -8.35 -25.11 -7.12
CA GLY A 5 -6.90 -25.23 -7.36
C GLY A 5 -6.43 -24.32 -8.50
N LEU A 6 -7.19 -24.22 -9.57
CA LEU A 6 -6.87 -23.30 -10.68
C LEU A 6 -6.98 -21.85 -10.23
N TYR A 7 -7.99 -21.51 -9.46
CA TYR A 7 -8.19 -20.17 -8.93
C TYR A 7 -7.03 -19.76 -8.01
N ALA A 8 -6.61 -20.63 -7.09
CA ALA A 8 -5.47 -20.38 -6.22
C ALA A 8 -4.17 -20.11 -6.99
N VAL A 9 -3.93 -20.83 -8.08
CA VAL A 9 -2.76 -20.61 -8.95
C VAL A 9 -2.83 -19.25 -9.63
N VAL A 10 -4.00 -18.83 -10.10
CA VAL A 10 -4.18 -17.51 -10.71
C VAL A 10 -3.93 -16.40 -9.72
N VAL A 11 -4.48 -16.50 -8.50
CA VAL A 11 -4.27 -15.52 -7.42
C VAL A 11 -2.80 -15.42 -7.05
N ASP A 12 -2.13 -16.54 -6.84
CA ASP A 12 -0.70 -16.58 -6.50
C ASP A 12 0.17 -15.92 -7.60
N ARG A 13 -0.13 -16.20 -8.86
CA ARG A 13 0.54 -15.59 -10.00
C ARG A 13 0.36 -14.08 -10.04
N GLU A 14 -0.87 -13.59 -9.87
CA GLU A 14 -1.17 -12.16 -9.87
C GLU A 14 -0.52 -11.43 -8.71
N MET A 15 -0.53 -12.04 -7.52
CA MET A 15 0.17 -11.51 -6.34
C MET A 15 1.68 -11.42 -6.55
N THR A 16 2.29 -12.47 -7.07
CA THR A 16 3.73 -12.50 -7.36
C THR A 16 4.09 -11.43 -8.37
N TYR A 17 3.28 -11.27 -9.41
CA TYR A 17 3.51 -10.24 -10.44
C TYR A 17 3.44 -8.83 -9.85
N LEU A 18 2.40 -8.52 -9.08
CA LEU A 18 2.22 -7.21 -8.45
C LEU A 18 3.34 -6.92 -7.43
N LEU A 19 3.67 -7.88 -6.57
CA LEU A 19 4.74 -7.72 -5.57
C LEU A 19 6.09 -7.47 -6.25
N ASN A 20 6.41 -8.20 -7.32
CA ASN A 20 7.62 -7.99 -8.09
C ASN A 20 7.65 -6.61 -8.76
N SER A 21 6.53 -6.14 -9.28
CA SER A 21 6.42 -4.81 -9.91
C SER A 21 6.67 -3.70 -8.88
N ILE A 22 6.07 -3.80 -7.70
CA ILE A 22 6.30 -2.86 -6.59
C ILE A 22 7.75 -2.93 -6.09
N THR A 23 8.30 -4.12 -5.89
CA THR A 23 9.67 -4.30 -5.39
C THR A 23 10.70 -3.73 -6.37
N LYS A 24 10.51 -3.91 -7.67
CA LYS A 24 11.37 -3.32 -8.70
C LYS A 24 11.28 -1.78 -8.72
N ALA A 25 10.13 -1.22 -8.41
CA ALA A 25 9.94 0.22 -8.33
C ALA A 25 10.65 0.84 -7.11
N LEU A 26 10.83 0.09 -6.02
CA LEU A 26 11.48 0.54 -4.77
C LEU A 26 13.01 0.68 -4.88
N THR A 27 13.50 1.26 -5.96
CA THR A 27 14.94 1.41 -6.24
C THR A 27 15.46 2.82 -6.06
N ALA A 28 14.59 3.83 -5.98
CA ALA A 28 15.02 5.22 -5.85
C ALA A 28 15.63 5.51 -4.48
N VAL A 29 16.61 6.40 -4.45
CA VAL A 29 17.28 6.83 -3.20
C VAL A 29 16.44 7.87 -2.44
N HIS A 30 15.68 8.70 -3.16
CA HIS A 30 14.89 9.75 -2.55
C HIS A 30 13.51 9.25 -2.10
N PRO A 31 13.11 9.43 -0.82
CA PRO A 31 11.87 8.87 -0.27
C PRO A 31 10.59 9.28 -1.02
N ARG A 32 10.51 10.53 -1.49
CA ARG A 32 9.38 11.00 -2.30
C ARG A 32 9.27 10.24 -3.62
N LEU A 33 10.40 10.03 -4.28
CA LEU A 33 10.44 9.30 -5.55
C LEU A 33 10.10 7.81 -5.35
N LEU A 34 10.51 7.20 -4.22
CA LEU A 34 10.09 5.84 -3.86
C LEU A 34 8.57 5.73 -3.73
N LEU A 35 7.94 6.70 -3.04
CA LEU A 35 6.49 6.76 -2.90
C LEU A 35 5.80 6.89 -4.28
N GLU A 36 6.28 7.79 -5.13
CA GLU A 36 5.76 8.02 -6.46
C GLU A 36 5.89 6.76 -7.34
N GLN A 37 7.07 6.14 -7.38
CA GLN A 37 7.32 4.93 -8.16
C GLN A 37 6.47 3.75 -7.67
N THR A 38 6.26 3.62 -6.36
CA THR A 38 5.40 2.58 -5.79
C THR A 38 3.95 2.79 -6.18
N ALA A 39 3.46 4.01 -6.09
CA ALA A 39 2.11 4.35 -6.53
C ALA A 39 1.93 4.12 -8.04
N CYS A 40 2.88 4.56 -8.87
CA CYS A 40 2.87 4.31 -10.31
C CYS A 40 2.81 2.80 -10.60
N ALA A 41 3.64 1.99 -9.95
CA ALA A 41 3.66 0.54 -10.19
C ALA A 41 2.32 -0.12 -9.86
N LEU A 42 1.64 0.28 -8.78
CA LEU A 42 0.32 -0.22 -8.44
C LEU A 42 -0.73 0.21 -9.48
N PHE A 43 -0.76 1.49 -9.84
CA PHE A 43 -1.76 2.01 -10.77
C PHE A 43 -1.54 1.50 -12.21
N ASP A 44 -0.31 1.33 -12.64
CA ASP A 44 0.04 0.69 -13.92
C ASP A 44 -0.41 -0.77 -13.96
N TYR A 45 -0.26 -1.49 -12.84
CA TYR A 45 -0.77 -2.84 -12.71
C TYR A 45 -2.31 -2.88 -12.79
N ILE A 46 -3.00 -2.00 -12.07
CA ILE A 46 -4.48 -1.91 -12.09
C ILE A 46 -4.97 -1.63 -13.52
N GLU A 47 -4.30 -0.74 -14.26
CA GLU A 47 -4.65 -0.40 -15.63
C GLU A 47 -4.42 -1.56 -16.60
N SER A 48 -3.27 -2.21 -16.50
CA SER A 48 -2.86 -3.29 -17.41
C SER A 48 -3.51 -4.63 -17.09
N ASN A 49 -3.89 -4.87 -15.83
CA ASN A 49 -4.38 -6.14 -15.30
C ASN A 49 -5.64 -5.96 -14.46
N THR A 50 -6.59 -5.19 -14.96
CA THR A 50 -7.82 -4.84 -14.23
C THR A 50 -8.56 -6.07 -13.68
N ASP A 51 -8.72 -7.11 -14.49
CA ASP A 51 -9.41 -8.35 -14.07
C ASP A 51 -8.60 -9.13 -13.04
N GLY A 52 -7.28 -9.19 -13.19
CA GLY A 52 -6.38 -9.77 -12.20
C GLY A 52 -6.48 -9.07 -10.86
N PHE A 53 -6.50 -7.75 -10.86
CA PHE A 53 -6.65 -6.97 -9.62
C PHE A 53 -8.03 -7.18 -8.96
N ARG A 54 -9.10 -7.27 -9.74
CA ARG A 54 -10.44 -7.62 -9.21
C ARG A 54 -10.47 -9.01 -8.58
N ILE A 55 -9.75 -9.97 -9.14
CA ILE A 55 -9.59 -11.31 -8.54
C ILE A 55 -8.91 -11.19 -7.16
N LEU A 56 -7.81 -10.45 -7.06
CA LEU A 56 -7.10 -10.24 -5.79
C LEU A 56 -8.00 -9.60 -4.72
N LEU A 57 -8.85 -8.65 -5.09
CA LEU A 57 -9.76 -7.98 -4.17
C LEU A 57 -10.87 -8.91 -3.64
N ARG A 58 -11.35 -9.85 -4.46
CA ARG A 58 -12.41 -10.82 -4.06
C ARG A 58 -11.95 -11.81 -3.00
N ASP A 59 -10.66 -12.14 -2.98
CA ASP A 59 -10.06 -13.04 -2.00
C ASP A 59 -9.73 -12.37 -0.66
N SER A 60 -10.17 -11.15 -0.45
CA SER A 60 -10.03 -10.50 0.85
C SER A 60 -10.81 -11.26 1.93
N PRO A 61 -10.26 -11.50 3.14
CA PRO A 61 -10.86 -12.33 4.19
C PRO A 61 -12.26 -11.91 4.65
N ALA A 62 -12.71 -10.72 4.27
CA ALA A 62 -14.06 -10.24 4.53
C ALA A 62 -15.16 -11.02 3.75
N ALA A 63 -14.78 -11.82 2.76
CA ALA A 63 -15.73 -12.53 1.88
C ALA A 63 -15.73 -14.06 2.04
N SER A 64 -14.80 -14.67 2.76
CA SER A 64 -14.76 -16.13 2.92
C SER A 64 -14.27 -16.58 4.29
N SER A 65 -15.09 -17.42 4.94
CA SER A 65 -14.84 -18.06 6.24
C SER A 65 -13.89 -19.27 6.16
N SER A 66 -13.06 -19.40 5.14
CA SER A 66 -12.13 -20.53 5.00
C SER A 66 -10.68 -20.12 5.26
N ALA A 67 -10.10 -20.75 6.26
CA ALA A 67 -8.80 -20.46 6.87
C ALA A 67 -7.57 -20.87 6.04
N SER A 68 -7.57 -20.74 4.72
CA SER A 68 -6.40 -21.01 3.88
C SER A 68 -5.98 -19.80 3.04
N ALA A 69 -5.82 -18.66 3.70
CA ALA A 69 -5.46 -17.41 3.04
C ALA A 69 -3.93 -17.18 3.01
N THR A 70 -3.18 -18.09 2.41
CA THR A 70 -1.75 -17.84 2.11
C THR A 70 -1.55 -16.98 0.86
N GLY A 71 -2.60 -16.45 0.27
CA GLY A 71 -2.56 -15.71 -0.98
C GLY A 71 -3.66 -14.66 -1.11
N SER A 72 -3.92 -13.84 -0.07
CA SER A 72 -4.93 -12.77 -0.15
C SER A 72 -4.29 -11.42 -0.46
N PHE A 73 -5.08 -10.48 -1.00
CA PHE A 73 -4.67 -9.09 -1.18
C PHE A 73 -4.20 -8.46 0.16
N ALA A 74 -4.81 -8.85 1.28
CA ALA A 74 -4.36 -8.44 2.61
C ALA A 74 -2.94 -8.94 2.94
N SER A 75 -2.59 -10.18 2.56
CA SER A 75 -1.24 -10.71 2.71
C SER A 75 -0.23 -9.91 1.88
N LEU A 76 -0.57 -9.59 0.62
CA LEU A 76 0.25 -8.73 -0.23
C LEU A 76 0.48 -7.36 0.41
N LEU A 77 -0.58 -6.72 0.91
CA LEU A 77 -0.46 -5.42 1.58
C LEU A 77 0.42 -5.50 2.82
N SER A 78 0.35 -6.61 3.57
CA SER A 78 1.22 -6.85 4.72
C SER A 78 2.70 -6.97 4.32
N ASP A 79 3.00 -7.70 3.25
CA ASP A 79 4.37 -7.85 2.74
C ASP A 79 4.94 -6.51 2.24
N VAL A 80 4.13 -5.73 1.54
CA VAL A 80 4.51 -4.36 1.12
C VAL A 80 4.70 -3.45 2.32
N ALA A 81 3.81 -3.52 3.32
CA ALA A 81 3.92 -2.72 4.54
C ALA A 81 5.22 -3.05 5.31
N GLN A 82 5.61 -4.31 5.39
CA GLN A 82 6.88 -4.70 6.01
C GLN A 82 8.09 -4.06 5.31
N ARG A 83 8.09 -4.02 3.97
CA ARG A 83 9.16 -3.35 3.22
C ARG A 83 9.19 -1.85 3.47
N VAL A 84 8.03 -1.21 3.50
CA VAL A 84 7.90 0.23 3.81
C VAL A 84 8.34 0.51 5.25
N GLU A 85 8.01 -0.36 6.19
CA GLU A 85 8.46 -0.27 7.59
C GLU A 85 9.98 -0.27 7.71
N GLU A 86 10.68 -1.17 7.01
CA GLU A 86 12.14 -1.24 7.02
C GLU A 86 12.77 0.09 6.55
N LEU A 87 12.20 0.70 5.50
CA LEU A 87 12.65 1.98 4.98
C LEU A 87 12.35 3.14 5.95
N LEU A 88 11.12 3.18 6.49
CA LEU A 88 10.71 4.20 7.46
C LEU A 88 11.50 4.12 8.76
N SER A 89 11.79 2.92 9.25
CA SER A 89 12.57 2.72 10.47
C SER A 89 13.97 3.33 10.36
N LYS A 90 14.62 3.18 9.21
CA LYS A 90 15.93 3.78 8.93
C LYS A 90 15.83 5.31 8.89
N GLU A 91 14.84 5.83 8.16
CA GLU A 91 14.64 7.27 8.00
C GLU A 91 14.26 7.95 9.32
N PHE A 92 13.41 7.32 10.13
CA PHE A 92 13.03 7.81 11.45
C PHE A 92 14.22 7.88 12.40
N LYS A 93 15.07 6.85 12.42
CA LYS A 93 16.31 6.87 13.20
C LYS A 93 17.23 8.03 12.80
N LEU A 94 17.40 8.26 11.50
CA LEU A 94 18.24 9.35 10.99
C LEU A 94 17.71 10.74 11.37
N ARG A 95 16.38 10.89 11.46
CA ARG A 95 15.71 12.17 11.78
C ARG A 95 15.38 12.33 13.26
N GLY A 96 15.73 11.38 14.12
CA GLY A 96 15.41 11.44 15.55
C GLY A 96 13.93 11.21 15.88
N PHE A 97 13.16 10.59 14.98
CA PHE A 97 11.79 10.17 15.23
C PHE A 97 11.76 8.81 15.95
N PRO A 98 10.70 8.53 16.72
CA PRO A 98 10.54 7.23 17.38
C PRO A 98 10.31 6.14 16.31
N PHE A 99 11.36 5.36 16.02
CA PHE A 99 11.33 4.32 14.98
C PHE A 99 10.34 3.20 15.27
N GLN A 100 9.92 3.04 16.54
CA GLN A 100 8.87 2.09 16.97
C GLN A 100 7.51 2.40 16.34
N MET A 101 7.32 3.63 15.83
CA MET A 101 6.10 4.03 15.12
C MET A 101 6.12 3.69 13.63
N ALA A 102 7.26 3.25 13.08
CA ALA A 102 7.39 2.93 11.67
C ALA A 102 6.37 1.90 11.17
N PRO A 103 6.03 0.81 11.89
CA PRO A 103 5.00 -0.14 11.47
C PRO A 103 3.63 0.53 11.25
N MET A 104 3.22 1.39 12.16
CA MET A 104 1.94 2.11 12.07
C MET A 104 1.90 3.03 10.85
N TYR A 105 2.95 3.82 10.63
CA TYR A 105 3.03 4.70 9.45
C TYR A 105 3.11 3.93 8.13
N ALA A 106 3.82 2.79 8.12
CA ALA A 106 3.86 1.91 6.95
C ALA A 106 2.45 1.43 6.56
N HIS A 107 1.64 1.00 7.52
CA HIS A 107 0.25 0.60 7.28
C HIS A 107 -0.63 1.76 6.81
N MET A 108 -0.46 2.95 7.38
CA MET A 108 -1.18 4.16 6.93
C MET A 108 -0.86 4.48 5.47
N PHE A 109 0.42 4.50 5.08
CA PHE A 109 0.83 4.83 3.72
C PHE A 109 0.38 3.79 2.71
N VAL A 110 0.59 2.50 3.01
CA VAL A 110 0.15 1.41 2.15
C VAL A 110 -1.37 1.41 2.00
N GLY A 111 -2.11 1.65 3.09
CA GLY A 111 -3.56 1.74 3.07
C GLY A 111 -4.06 2.90 2.19
N MET A 112 -3.45 4.08 2.28
CA MET A 112 -3.81 5.22 1.42
C MET A 112 -3.62 4.89 -0.06
N VAL A 113 -2.47 4.34 -0.43
CA VAL A 113 -2.18 3.96 -1.83
C VAL A 113 -3.13 2.87 -2.32
N ALA A 114 -3.32 1.81 -1.52
CA ALA A 114 -4.15 0.67 -1.88
C ALA A 114 -5.63 1.03 -2.03
N LEU A 115 -6.19 1.79 -1.08
CA LEU A 115 -7.60 2.21 -1.14
C LEU A 115 -7.86 3.20 -2.27
N THR A 116 -6.92 4.10 -2.54
CA THR A 116 -7.01 5.01 -3.69
C THR A 116 -6.98 4.23 -5.01
N GLY A 117 -6.11 3.22 -5.12
CA GLY A 117 -6.08 2.32 -6.28
C GLY A 117 -7.37 1.54 -6.46
N GLN A 118 -7.98 1.03 -5.38
CA GLN A 118 -9.27 0.36 -5.43
C GLN A 118 -10.39 1.30 -5.89
N TRP A 119 -10.42 2.51 -5.37
CA TRP A 119 -11.37 3.52 -5.81
C TRP A 119 -11.19 3.83 -7.30
N TRP A 120 -9.98 4.05 -7.76
CA TRP A 120 -9.68 4.37 -9.15
C TRP A 120 -9.97 3.21 -10.12
N LEU A 121 -10.00 1.96 -9.63
CA LEU A 121 -10.38 0.79 -10.43
C LEU A 121 -11.73 0.98 -11.11
N ASP A 122 -12.70 1.57 -10.41
CA ASP A 122 -14.07 1.77 -10.88
C ASP A 122 -14.31 3.21 -11.35
N GLU A 123 -13.64 4.20 -10.76
CA GLU A 123 -13.76 5.63 -11.06
C GLU A 123 -12.62 6.10 -11.98
N ARG A 124 -12.79 5.88 -13.28
CA ARG A 124 -11.75 6.17 -14.29
C ARG A 124 -11.79 7.59 -14.86
N ASP A 125 -12.68 8.46 -14.40
CA ASP A 125 -12.86 9.81 -14.93
C ASP A 125 -11.65 10.71 -14.71
N THR A 126 -10.92 10.51 -13.59
CA THR A 126 -9.68 11.23 -13.32
C THR A 126 -8.50 10.47 -13.94
N PRO A 127 -7.64 11.15 -14.71
CA PRO A 127 -6.44 10.53 -15.27
C PRO A 127 -5.53 9.93 -14.20
N LYS A 128 -4.95 8.77 -14.48
CA LYS A 128 -4.07 8.02 -13.58
C LYS A 128 -2.98 8.90 -12.96
N ASP A 129 -2.24 9.62 -13.77
CA ASP A 129 -1.11 10.43 -13.33
C ASP A 129 -1.54 11.58 -12.42
N GLU A 130 -2.74 12.13 -12.64
CA GLU A 130 -3.31 13.16 -11.77
C GLU A 130 -3.66 12.60 -10.39
N VAL A 131 -4.30 11.42 -10.33
CA VAL A 131 -4.58 10.74 -9.05
C VAL A 131 -3.30 10.45 -8.30
N ILE A 132 -2.29 9.91 -8.97
CA ILE A 132 -0.99 9.61 -8.36
C ILE A 132 -0.33 10.90 -7.84
N ALA A 133 -0.34 11.98 -8.62
CA ALA A 133 0.25 13.25 -8.22
C ALA A 133 -0.40 13.82 -6.95
N HIS A 134 -1.72 13.78 -6.86
CA HIS A 134 -2.46 14.22 -5.67
C HIS A 134 -2.18 13.32 -4.46
N LEU A 135 -2.15 12.01 -4.65
CA LEU A 135 -1.83 11.04 -3.60
C LEU A 135 -0.42 11.28 -3.03
N VAL A 136 0.57 11.40 -3.90
CA VAL A 136 1.97 11.66 -3.52
C VAL A 136 2.09 13.01 -2.82
N ASN A 137 1.42 14.05 -3.31
CA ASN A 137 1.39 15.37 -2.70
C ASN A 137 0.85 15.33 -1.27
N LEU A 138 -0.27 14.64 -1.05
CA LEU A 138 -0.89 14.50 0.28
C LEU A 138 0.02 13.74 1.24
N VAL A 139 0.52 12.58 0.83
CA VAL A 139 1.35 11.71 1.68
C VAL A 139 2.69 12.39 2.00
N TRP A 140 3.34 12.97 1.00
CA TRP A 140 4.64 13.62 1.19
C TRP A 140 4.56 14.85 2.09
N ASN A 141 3.62 15.74 1.87
CA ASN A 141 3.47 16.95 2.67
C ASN A 141 3.02 16.63 4.10
N GLY A 142 2.21 15.59 4.29
CA GLY A 142 1.90 15.07 5.61
C GLY A 142 3.14 14.50 6.31
N ALA A 143 3.94 13.71 5.59
CA ALA A 143 5.14 13.08 6.14
C ALA A 143 6.23 14.10 6.52
N VAL A 144 6.40 15.17 5.77
CA VAL A 144 7.37 16.24 6.06
C VAL A 144 7.01 17.01 7.32
N GLY A 145 5.71 17.15 7.61
CA GLY A 145 5.19 17.86 8.78
C GLY A 145 4.90 16.96 9.99
N LEU A 146 5.36 15.71 10.02
CA LEU A 146 5.12 14.82 11.16
C LEU A 146 5.69 15.36 12.46
N GLU A 147 4.87 15.35 13.50
CA GLU A 147 5.30 15.62 14.88
C GLU A 147 5.82 14.32 15.51
N SER A 148 6.90 14.41 16.30
CA SER A 148 7.47 13.23 16.98
C SER A 148 6.58 12.72 18.13
N ASN A 149 5.72 13.58 18.69
CA ASN A 149 4.80 13.25 19.79
C ASN A 149 3.45 13.92 19.59
N PRO A 150 2.66 13.49 18.59
CA PRO A 150 1.38 14.11 18.29
C PRO A 150 0.36 13.83 19.41
N ARG A 151 -0.50 14.82 19.68
CA ARG A 151 -1.54 14.76 20.71
C ARG A 151 -2.91 15.09 20.15
N LEU A 152 -3.93 14.42 20.68
CA LEU A 152 -5.32 14.73 20.35
C LEU A 152 -5.73 16.07 20.98
N ILE A 153 -6.18 17.01 20.15
CA ILE A 153 -6.68 18.32 20.63
C ILE A 153 -7.98 18.15 21.40
N SER A 154 -8.87 17.25 20.95
CA SER A 154 -10.17 16.98 21.57
C SER A 154 -10.10 16.34 22.96
N ARG A 155 -8.93 15.84 23.38
CA ARG A 155 -8.70 15.20 24.68
C ARG A 155 -7.70 15.96 25.54
N ARG A 156 -7.49 17.25 25.29
CA ARG A 156 -6.79 18.10 26.23
C ARG A 156 -7.67 18.22 27.46
N THR A 157 -7.32 17.49 28.53
CA THR A 157 -7.82 17.76 29.87
C THR A 157 -7.42 19.17 30.22
N SER A 158 -8.43 19.97 30.59
CA SER A 158 -8.20 21.27 31.25
C SER A 158 -7.50 20.93 32.57
N ASP A 159 -6.21 21.23 32.67
CA ASP A 159 -5.52 21.35 33.96
C ASP A 159 -5.81 22.73 34.54
#